data_51ff797854fd29dd0a35315770aad5ff
#
_entry.id   51ff797854fd29dd0a35315770aad5ff
#
_cell.length_a   1.000
_cell.length_b   1.000
_cell.length_c   1.000
_cell.angle_alpha   90.00
_cell.angle_beta   90.00
_cell.angle_gamma   90.00
#
_symmetry.space_group_name_H-M   'P 1'
#
loop_
_entity.id
_entity.type
_entity.pdbx_description
1 polymer ?
#
loop_
_entity_poly.entity_id
_entity_poly.type
_entity_poly.pdbx_seq_one_letter_code
_entity_poly.pdbx_strand_id
1 'polypeptide(L)'
;MENQHINRRSFIKTTGLITAATALTGNLAFGNTFQPTVKNALPRWRGFNLLDYFGAFPPKGNDRSKSTKDDFKWMVDWGFDFVRLPMAYPRYINFDPEKNVTPADILNINEKVVDQIQELVFSAQEAGLHVSINLHRAPGYCINAGFHEPYNLWKDQEALDAFCYHWEMWGKRFATVSSKKISFDLVNEPLMKEVMNDQFSKTSAVPGAVYRKVAIAAASAIRKSNPDHLVIADGNSGGSNVIKEITDQNIAQSCRGYFPHYISHYRAPWVFKNPDDAPKPVWPGVIDGKSFSKKNLEELYQPWIELVKQGIGVHCGECGCWKETPHEVFLAWFGDVLDILTENQIGYALWNFRGDFGVLDSGRKDVQYEDWHGHKLDRKMLDLLKKH
;
A
#
# COMPACT_ATOMS: atom_id res chain seq x y z
N MET A 1 15.82 59.43 1.09
CA MET A 1 14.58 60.18 0.91
C MET A 1 13.53 59.18 0.44
N GLU A 2 12.48 58.80 1.07
CA GLU A 2 11.86 59.14 2.34
C GLU A 2 11.02 57.96 2.79
N ASN A 3 11.04 57.67 4.06
CA ASN A 3 10.13 56.77 4.76
C ASN A 3 8.69 57.25 4.69
N GLN A 4 7.73 56.36 4.58
CA GLN A 4 6.47 56.54 5.32
C GLN A 4 5.89 55.25 5.82
N HIS A 5 5.89 55.12 7.15
CA HIS A 5 5.05 54.28 7.98
C HIS A 5 3.61 54.82 8.01
N ILE A 6 2.61 53.94 8.00
CA ILE A 6 1.26 54.18 8.60
C ILE A 6 0.76 52.85 9.15
N ASN A 7 0.54 52.84 10.24
CA ASN A 7 0.09 52.72 11.59
C ASN A 7 -1.32 52.11 11.73
N ARG A 8 -1.37 51.32 12.81
CA ARG A 8 -2.49 50.55 13.37
C ARG A 8 -3.69 51.41 13.82
N ARG A 9 -4.82 50.72 14.00
CA ARG A 9 -6.00 50.96 14.86
C ARG A 9 -7.18 51.74 14.25
N SER A 10 -8.35 51.06 14.26
CA SER A 10 -9.53 51.58 14.95
C SER A 10 -10.52 50.47 15.27
N PHE A 11 -10.84 50.52 16.43
CA PHE A 11 -11.73 49.98 17.42
C PHE A 11 -13.14 50.55 17.21
N ILE A 12 -14.18 49.73 17.22
CA ILE A 12 -15.54 50.15 17.54
C ILE A 12 -16.14 49.18 18.56
N LYS A 13 -16.41 49.75 19.74
CA LYS A 13 -17.25 49.18 20.79
C LYS A 13 -18.70 49.43 20.46
N THR A 14 -19.57 48.48 20.78
CA THR A 14 -20.96 48.80 21.15
C THR A 14 -21.37 47.91 22.31
N THR A 15 -21.82 48.59 23.35
CA THR A 15 -22.24 48.10 24.67
C THR A 15 -23.77 47.94 24.73
N GLY A 16 -24.25 47.01 25.54
CA GLY A 16 -25.60 47.00 26.12
C GLY A 16 -26.28 45.65 26.02
N LEU A 17 -26.82 45.02 26.96
CA LEU A 17 -27.40 45.26 28.29
C LEU A 17 -27.56 43.95 29.02
N ILE A 18 -27.38 43.94 30.30
CA ILE A 18 -27.57 42.82 31.24
C ILE A 18 -29.06 42.67 31.52
N THR A 19 -29.55 41.42 31.53
CA THR A 19 -30.71 41.04 32.36
C THR A 19 -30.46 39.69 32.97
N ALA A 20 -30.50 39.64 34.29
CA ALA A 20 -30.39 38.44 35.12
C ALA A 20 -31.74 37.74 35.19
N ALA A 21 -31.73 36.41 35.12
CA ALA A 21 -32.79 35.59 35.70
C ALA A 21 -32.31 34.16 35.95
N THR A 22 -32.29 33.81 37.24
CA THR A 22 -32.65 32.55 37.92
C THR A 22 -32.05 31.23 37.47
N ALA A 23 -31.32 30.64 38.41
CA ALA A 23 -30.88 29.27 38.46
C ALA A 23 -32.05 28.25 38.33
N LEU A 24 -31.84 27.29 37.43
CA LEU A 24 -32.54 25.98 37.47
C LEU A 24 -31.47 24.92 37.25
N THR A 25 -31.28 24.09 38.26
CA THR A 25 -30.49 22.86 38.24
C THR A 25 -31.07 21.90 37.20
N GLY A 26 -30.39 21.77 36.09
CA GLY A 26 -30.70 20.79 35.05
C GLY A 26 -29.46 19.96 34.76
N ASN A 27 -29.57 18.64 34.85
CA ASN A 27 -28.56 17.66 34.53
C ASN A 27 -27.80 18.00 33.24
N LEU A 28 -26.50 18.19 33.38
CA LEU A 28 -25.59 18.21 32.23
C LEU A 28 -25.55 16.81 31.59
N ALA A 29 -26.44 16.57 30.64
CA ALA A 29 -26.26 15.54 29.66
C ALA A 29 -24.99 15.90 28.89
N PHE A 30 -23.94 15.12 29.02
CA PHE A 30 -22.78 15.16 28.12
C PHE A 30 -23.30 14.88 26.71
N GLY A 31 -23.60 15.92 25.97
CA GLY A 31 -23.85 15.82 24.55
C GLY A 31 -22.61 15.23 23.87
N ASN A 32 -22.74 14.04 23.33
CA ASN A 32 -21.82 13.52 22.34
C ASN A 32 -21.71 14.58 21.24
N THR A 33 -20.64 15.34 21.25
CA THR A 33 -20.28 16.18 20.10
C THR A 33 -20.02 15.21 18.95
N PHE A 34 -20.99 15.15 18.02
CA PHE A 34 -20.81 14.48 16.74
C PHE A 34 -19.61 15.14 16.07
N GLN A 35 -18.42 14.57 16.21
CA GLN A 35 -17.30 14.85 15.35
C GLN A 35 -17.74 14.39 13.95
N PRO A 36 -17.74 15.23 12.93
CA PRO A 36 -18.04 14.77 11.58
C PRO A 36 -17.05 13.65 11.26
N THR A 37 -17.55 12.46 11.01
CA THR A 37 -16.72 11.32 10.61
C THR A 37 -16.05 11.69 9.30
N VAL A 38 -14.74 11.90 9.35
CA VAL A 38 -13.94 12.18 8.16
C VAL A 38 -14.06 10.95 7.26
N LYS A 39 -14.63 11.15 6.06
CA LYS A 39 -14.86 10.05 5.12
C LYS A 39 -13.70 9.98 4.14
N ASN A 40 -13.01 8.84 4.10
CA ASN A 40 -12.03 8.54 3.05
C ASN A 40 -12.71 8.56 1.66
N ALA A 41 -12.06 9.13 0.66
CA ALA A 41 -12.55 9.10 -0.72
C ALA A 41 -12.55 7.70 -1.33
N LEU A 42 -11.69 6.79 -0.83
CA LEU A 42 -11.75 5.36 -1.17
C LEU A 42 -12.69 4.60 -0.23
N PRO A 43 -13.35 3.53 -0.71
CA PRO A 43 -13.97 2.55 0.17
C PRO A 43 -12.92 1.96 1.13
N ARG A 44 -13.35 1.57 2.32
CA ARG A 44 -12.49 0.88 3.28
C ARG A 44 -12.32 -0.59 2.88
N TRP A 45 -11.73 -0.83 1.73
CA TRP A 45 -11.44 -2.18 1.25
C TRP A 45 -10.51 -2.94 2.19
N ARG A 46 -10.80 -4.22 2.40
CA ARG A 46 -9.99 -5.12 3.22
C ARG A 46 -9.67 -6.39 2.45
N GLY A 47 -8.43 -6.80 2.45
CA GLY A 47 -8.07 -8.00 1.70
C GLY A 47 -6.59 -8.34 1.72
N PHE A 48 -6.11 -8.84 0.58
CA PHE A 48 -4.82 -9.52 0.51
C PHE A 48 -4.04 -9.14 -0.75
N ASN A 49 -2.72 -9.25 -0.66
CA ASN A 49 -1.84 -9.30 -1.81
C ASN A 49 -1.74 -10.73 -2.35
N LEU A 50 -1.80 -10.90 -3.68
CA LEU A 50 -1.69 -12.16 -4.39
C LEU A 50 -0.35 -12.20 -5.13
N LEU A 51 0.50 -13.21 -4.87
CA LEU A 51 1.87 -13.24 -5.38
C LEU A 51 2.04 -13.98 -6.71
N ASP A 52 0.96 -14.25 -7.45
CA ASP A 52 0.94 -15.02 -8.70
C ASP A 52 1.94 -14.51 -9.75
N TYR A 53 2.12 -13.19 -9.83
CA TYR A 53 3.00 -12.54 -10.83
C TYR A 53 4.06 -11.63 -10.19
N PHE A 54 4.29 -11.78 -8.89
CA PHE A 54 5.19 -10.93 -8.11
C PHE A 54 6.67 -11.03 -8.52
N GLY A 55 7.19 -12.24 -8.69
CA GLY A 55 8.60 -12.45 -9.05
C GLY A 55 8.88 -12.13 -10.52
N ALA A 56 10.09 -11.68 -10.85
CA ALA A 56 10.52 -11.42 -12.23
C ALA A 56 10.48 -12.67 -13.12
N PHE A 57 10.70 -13.83 -12.54
CA PHE A 57 10.67 -15.13 -13.23
C PHE A 57 9.55 -16.01 -12.70
N PRO A 58 9.01 -16.92 -13.53
CA PRO A 58 8.08 -17.94 -13.07
C PRO A 58 8.69 -18.78 -11.93
N PRO A 59 7.90 -19.16 -10.92
CA PRO A 59 8.38 -20.07 -9.89
C PRO A 59 8.75 -21.43 -10.48
N LYS A 60 9.77 -22.08 -9.92
CA LYS A 60 10.19 -23.41 -10.35
C LYS A 60 9.30 -24.48 -9.68
N GLY A 61 8.76 -25.40 -10.48
CA GLY A 61 7.95 -26.51 -10.00
C GLY A 61 6.47 -26.20 -9.79
N ASN A 62 5.78 -27.02 -8.97
CA ASN A 62 4.37 -26.79 -8.63
C ASN A 62 4.23 -25.58 -7.72
N ASP A 63 3.73 -24.50 -8.27
CA ASP A 63 3.49 -23.26 -7.55
C ASP A 63 2.19 -23.35 -6.74
N ARG A 64 2.33 -23.66 -5.44
CA ARG A 64 1.21 -23.63 -4.50
C ARG A 64 0.75 -22.21 -4.13
N SER A 65 1.47 -21.19 -4.56
CA SER A 65 1.10 -19.79 -4.33
C SER A 65 0.06 -19.30 -5.32
N LYS A 66 -0.18 -20.00 -6.43
CA LYS A 66 -1.14 -19.61 -7.46
C LYS A 66 -2.56 -19.55 -6.89
N SER A 67 -3.21 -18.43 -7.05
CA SER A 67 -4.57 -18.18 -6.58
C SER A 67 -5.60 -19.00 -7.36
N THR A 68 -6.62 -19.47 -6.66
CA THR A 68 -7.70 -20.29 -7.20
C THR A 68 -9.06 -19.62 -6.98
N LYS A 69 -10.11 -20.11 -7.66
CA LYS A 69 -11.49 -19.64 -7.42
C LYS A 69 -11.96 -19.90 -5.98
N ASP A 70 -11.48 -21.00 -5.37
CA ASP A 70 -11.79 -21.30 -3.97
C ASP A 70 -11.16 -20.28 -3.01
N ASP A 71 -9.94 -19.81 -3.28
CA ASP A 71 -9.31 -18.76 -2.51
C ASP A 71 -10.15 -17.48 -2.50
N PHE A 72 -10.65 -17.05 -3.68
CA PHE A 72 -11.50 -15.88 -3.80
C PHE A 72 -12.83 -16.07 -3.05
N LYS A 73 -13.40 -17.26 -3.15
CA LYS A 73 -14.59 -17.61 -2.40
C LYS A 73 -14.34 -17.53 -0.90
N TRP A 74 -13.25 -18.09 -0.39
CA TRP A 74 -12.92 -18.04 1.04
C TRP A 74 -12.70 -16.59 1.51
N MET A 75 -12.03 -15.75 0.73
CA MET A 75 -11.86 -14.33 1.06
C MET A 75 -13.22 -13.64 1.25
N VAL A 76 -14.15 -13.83 0.32
CA VAL A 76 -15.49 -13.25 0.38
C VAL A 76 -16.31 -13.84 1.53
N ASP A 77 -16.27 -15.15 1.74
CA ASP A 77 -16.96 -15.83 2.85
C ASP A 77 -16.45 -15.34 4.24
N TRP A 78 -15.18 -14.94 4.31
CA TRP A 78 -14.59 -14.32 5.50
C TRP A 78 -14.92 -12.82 5.65
N GLY A 79 -15.54 -12.20 4.64
CA GLY A 79 -15.97 -10.80 4.66
C GLY A 79 -14.93 -9.82 4.11
N PHE A 80 -13.99 -10.30 3.30
CA PHE A 80 -13.05 -9.44 2.57
C PHE A 80 -13.59 -9.10 1.17
N ASP A 81 -13.17 -7.94 0.66
CA ASP A 81 -13.72 -7.34 -0.57
C ASP A 81 -12.63 -6.82 -1.54
N PHE A 82 -11.35 -7.11 -1.25
CA PHE A 82 -10.23 -6.53 -1.97
C PHE A 82 -9.09 -7.52 -2.19
N VAL A 83 -8.46 -7.43 -3.37
CA VAL A 83 -7.14 -8.03 -3.61
C VAL A 83 -6.24 -7.04 -4.35
N ARG A 84 -4.98 -7.00 -3.98
CA ARG A 84 -3.92 -6.34 -4.73
C ARG A 84 -3.12 -7.40 -5.47
N LEU A 85 -2.82 -7.17 -6.74
CA LEU A 85 -2.04 -8.06 -7.58
C LEU A 85 -0.71 -7.38 -7.95
N PRO A 86 0.34 -7.53 -7.12
CA PRO A 86 1.67 -7.03 -7.44
C PRO A 86 2.28 -7.86 -8.58
N MET A 87 2.68 -7.18 -9.65
CA MET A 87 3.20 -7.82 -10.86
C MET A 87 4.60 -7.30 -11.17
N ALA A 88 5.48 -8.22 -11.61
CA ALA A 88 6.74 -7.87 -12.23
C ALA A 88 6.57 -7.86 -13.76
N TYR A 89 6.87 -6.75 -14.44
CA TYR A 89 6.71 -6.65 -15.89
C TYR A 89 7.46 -7.75 -16.68
N PRO A 90 8.63 -8.28 -16.22
CA PRO A 90 9.29 -9.38 -16.94
C PRO A 90 8.43 -10.65 -17.05
N ARG A 91 7.42 -10.81 -16.21
CA ARG A 91 6.52 -11.97 -16.27
C ARG A 91 5.63 -12.01 -17.52
N TYR A 92 5.37 -10.87 -18.12
CA TYR A 92 4.46 -10.73 -19.25
C TYR A 92 5.07 -10.02 -20.46
N ILE A 93 6.40 -10.09 -20.61
CA ILE A 93 7.11 -9.74 -21.84
C ILE A 93 7.81 -10.97 -22.41
N ASN A 94 8.20 -10.91 -23.68
CA ASN A 94 9.03 -11.93 -24.32
C ASN A 94 10.49 -11.47 -24.32
N PHE A 95 11.33 -12.17 -23.58
CA PHE A 95 12.79 -11.96 -23.56
C PHE A 95 13.52 -13.26 -23.26
N ASP A 96 14.82 -13.31 -23.54
CA ASP A 96 15.68 -14.46 -23.21
C ASP A 96 16.13 -14.33 -21.74
N PRO A 97 15.66 -15.21 -20.81
CA PRO A 97 15.98 -15.11 -19.39
C PRO A 97 17.46 -15.36 -19.07
N GLU A 98 18.24 -15.91 -20.01
CA GLU A 98 19.70 -16.10 -19.88
C GLU A 98 20.50 -14.84 -20.25
N LYS A 99 19.81 -13.78 -20.71
CA LYS A 99 20.40 -12.48 -21.10
C LYS A 99 19.83 -11.33 -20.28
N ASN A 100 20.55 -10.24 -20.24
CA ASN A 100 20.00 -8.99 -19.74
C ASN A 100 18.86 -8.52 -20.65
N VAL A 101 17.76 -8.09 -20.05
CA VAL A 101 16.63 -7.49 -20.77
C VAL A 101 17.09 -6.20 -21.49
N THR A 102 16.66 -6.03 -22.71
CA THR A 102 16.91 -4.81 -23.50
C THR A 102 15.68 -3.88 -23.51
N PRO A 103 15.83 -2.59 -23.84
CA PRO A 103 14.70 -1.69 -24.04
C PRO A 103 13.66 -2.20 -25.05
N ALA A 104 14.10 -2.91 -26.10
CA ALA A 104 13.20 -3.50 -27.09
C ALA A 104 12.38 -4.68 -26.51
N ASP A 105 13.01 -5.51 -25.68
CA ASP A 105 12.32 -6.62 -25.02
C ASP A 105 11.21 -6.13 -24.10
N ILE A 106 11.42 -5.02 -23.41
CA ILE A 106 10.44 -4.45 -22.49
C ILE A 106 9.13 -4.08 -23.20
N LEU A 107 9.19 -3.68 -24.46
CA LEU A 107 8.02 -3.37 -25.28
C LEU A 107 7.40 -4.60 -25.94
N ASN A 108 8.04 -5.77 -25.86
CA ASN A 108 7.59 -7.01 -26.50
C ASN A 108 6.63 -7.79 -25.59
N ILE A 109 5.38 -7.37 -25.54
CA ILE A 109 4.35 -7.94 -24.66
C ILE A 109 4.04 -9.40 -25.03
N ASN A 110 3.98 -10.26 -24.02
CA ASN A 110 3.49 -11.63 -24.13
C ASN A 110 1.98 -11.67 -23.89
N GLU A 111 1.20 -11.50 -24.97
CA GLU A 111 -0.26 -11.41 -24.91
C GLU A 111 -0.89 -12.62 -24.21
N LYS A 112 -0.33 -13.82 -24.39
CA LYS A 112 -0.84 -15.04 -23.71
C LYS A 112 -0.76 -14.93 -22.19
N VAL A 113 0.31 -14.36 -21.65
CA VAL A 113 0.45 -14.18 -20.19
C VAL A 113 -0.43 -13.02 -19.71
N VAL A 114 -0.53 -11.95 -20.50
CA VAL A 114 -1.44 -10.84 -20.20
C VAL A 114 -2.91 -11.31 -20.17
N ASP A 115 -3.33 -12.22 -21.07
CA ASP A 115 -4.65 -12.84 -21.03
C ASP A 115 -4.87 -13.66 -19.74
N GLN A 116 -3.88 -14.43 -19.31
CA GLN A 116 -3.95 -15.17 -18.03
C GLN A 116 -4.10 -14.25 -16.82
N ILE A 117 -3.40 -13.11 -16.82
CA ILE A 117 -3.54 -12.10 -15.76
C ILE A 117 -4.95 -11.50 -15.79
N GLN A 118 -5.47 -11.20 -16.96
CA GLN A 118 -6.84 -10.68 -17.12
C GLN A 118 -7.89 -11.69 -16.63
N GLU A 119 -7.72 -12.99 -16.94
CA GLU A 119 -8.59 -14.06 -16.46
C GLU A 119 -8.58 -14.15 -14.92
N LEU A 120 -7.40 -14.03 -14.30
CA LEU A 120 -7.28 -13.99 -12.84
C LEU A 120 -8.02 -12.79 -12.24
N VAL A 121 -7.85 -11.60 -12.83
CA VAL A 121 -8.56 -10.38 -12.41
C VAL A 121 -10.08 -10.58 -12.51
N PHE A 122 -10.58 -11.09 -13.63
CA PHE A 122 -12.02 -11.33 -13.81
C PHE A 122 -12.55 -12.40 -12.85
N SER A 123 -11.80 -13.47 -12.58
CA SER A 123 -12.19 -14.49 -11.60
C SER A 123 -12.35 -13.90 -10.19
N ALA A 124 -11.45 -13.01 -9.77
CA ALA A 124 -11.58 -12.32 -8.48
C ALA A 124 -12.79 -11.36 -8.46
N GLN A 125 -13.04 -10.64 -9.57
CA GLN A 125 -14.20 -9.73 -9.70
C GLN A 125 -15.54 -10.47 -9.76
N GLU A 126 -15.58 -11.66 -10.35
CA GLU A 126 -16.77 -12.55 -10.33
C GLU A 126 -17.12 -13.00 -8.92
N ALA A 127 -16.12 -13.25 -8.08
CA ALA A 127 -16.33 -13.55 -6.66
C ALA A 127 -16.81 -12.35 -5.83
N GLY A 128 -16.71 -11.12 -6.35
CA GLY A 128 -17.14 -9.89 -5.67
C GLY A 128 -15.98 -9.02 -5.15
N LEU A 129 -14.73 -9.35 -5.46
CA LEU A 129 -13.55 -8.60 -5.00
C LEU A 129 -13.24 -7.41 -5.90
N HIS A 130 -12.85 -6.27 -5.33
CA HIS A 130 -12.15 -5.22 -6.04
C HIS A 130 -10.70 -5.65 -6.29
N VAL A 131 -10.19 -5.44 -7.49
CA VAL A 131 -8.82 -5.80 -7.84
C VAL A 131 -7.99 -4.55 -8.08
N SER A 132 -6.88 -4.39 -7.35
CA SER A 132 -5.87 -3.37 -7.62
C SER A 132 -4.66 -4.01 -8.29
N ILE A 133 -4.43 -3.73 -9.56
CA ILE A 133 -3.22 -4.18 -10.25
C ILE A 133 -2.08 -3.22 -9.98
N ASN A 134 -0.90 -3.77 -9.65
CA ASN A 134 0.27 -2.99 -9.29
C ASN A 134 1.50 -3.42 -10.08
N LEU A 135 2.32 -2.48 -10.51
CA LEU A 135 3.65 -2.78 -11.02
C LEU A 135 4.66 -2.82 -9.85
N HIS A 136 4.80 -4.01 -9.26
CA HIS A 136 5.78 -4.24 -8.18
C HIS A 136 7.21 -4.09 -8.70
N ARG A 137 7.46 -4.61 -9.90
CA ARG A 137 8.62 -4.29 -10.73
C ARG A 137 8.13 -3.61 -11.99
N ALA A 138 8.46 -2.32 -12.11
CA ALA A 138 8.18 -1.48 -13.26
C ALA A 138 9.42 -1.39 -14.18
N PRO A 139 9.27 -1.07 -15.47
CA PRO A 139 10.41 -0.73 -16.30
C PRO A 139 11.29 0.34 -15.65
N GLY A 140 12.56 -0.01 -15.41
CA GLY A 140 13.52 0.88 -14.77
C GLY A 140 13.46 1.00 -13.26
N TYR A 141 12.58 0.27 -12.57
CA TYR A 141 12.53 0.34 -11.11
C TYR A 141 11.95 -0.90 -10.43
N CYS A 142 12.62 -1.33 -9.37
CA CYS A 142 12.07 -2.18 -8.33
C CYS A 142 12.81 -1.98 -7.01
N ILE A 143 12.08 -2.04 -5.88
CA ILE A 143 12.71 -2.05 -4.56
C ILE A 143 13.51 -3.33 -4.33
N ASN A 144 13.04 -4.47 -4.86
CA ASN A 144 13.69 -5.76 -4.70
C ASN A 144 14.84 -5.93 -5.71
N ALA A 145 15.95 -6.51 -5.26
CA ALA A 145 17.05 -6.94 -6.13
C ALA A 145 16.66 -8.18 -6.98
N GLY A 146 17.62 -8.77 -7.70
CA GLY A 146 17.46 -10.04 -8.41
C GLY A 146 17.00 -9.91 -9.86
N PHE A 147 16.98 -8.70 -10.42
CA PHE A 147 16.77 -8.46 -11.85
C PHE A 147 17.50 -7.21 -12.28
N HIS A 148 18.15 -7.23 -13.46
CA HIS A 148 18.95 -6.13 -13.96
C HIS A 148 18.13 -5.25 -14.92
N GLU A 149 17.83 -4.01 -14.48
CA GLU A 149 17.13 -3.03 -15.30
C GLU A 149 18.09 -2.33 -16.28
N PRO A 150 17.71 -2.12 -17.54
CA PRO A 150 18.58 -1.47 -18.54
C PRO A 150 18.67 0.05 -18.37
N TYR A 151 17.77 0.66 -17.60
CA TYR A 151 17.67 2.10 -17.33
C TYR A 151 17.00 2.36 -15.98
N ASN A 152 16.81 3.63 -15.62
CA ASN A 152 16.27 4.05 -14.32
C ASN A 152 15.01 4.92 -14.51
N LEU A 153 13.88 4.49 -13.95
CA LEU A 153 12.58 5.18 -14.03
C LEU A 153 12.62 6.64 -13.55
N TRP A 154 13.49 6.93 -12.59
CA TRP A 154 13.57 8.26 -11.98
C TRP A 154 14.49 9.24 -12.74
N LYS A 155 15.27 8.76 -13.73
CA LYS A 155 16.30 9.51 -14.43
C LYS A 155 16.12 9.53 -15.93
N ASP A 156 15.72 8.40 -16.53
CA ASP A 156 15.78 8.17 -17.96
C ASP A 156 14.40 8.32 -18.60
N GLN A 157 14.31 9.07 -19.69
CA GLN A 157 13.03 9.30 -20.39
C GLN A 157 12.50 8.01 -21.02
N GLU A 158 13.40 7.18 -21.56
CA GLU A 158 13.05 5.87 -22.15
C GLU A 158 12.40 4.93 -21.12
N ALA A 159 12.85 4.97 -19.86
CA ALA A 159 12.22 4.21 -18.78
C ALA A 159 10.80 4.71 -18.49
N LEU A 160 10.60 6.03 -18.45
CA LEU A 160 9.28 6.63 -18.28
C LEU A 160 8.34 6.31 -19.44
N ASP A 161 8.84 6.35 -20.67
CA ASP A 161 8.06 6.02 -21.87
C ASP A 161 7.64 4.55 -21.86
N ALA A 162 8.53 3.63 -21.49
CA ALA A 162 8.22 2.22 -21.33
C ALA A 162 7.22 1.98 -20.18
N PHE A 163 7.36 2.67 -19.06
CA PHE A 163 6.42 2.60 -17.94
C PHE A 163 5.02 3.06 -18.36
N CYS A 164 4.92 4.17 -19.09
CA CYS A 164 3.66 4.65 -19.65
C CYS A 164 3.07 3.68 -20.68
N TYR A 165 3.90 3.04 -21.51
CA TYR A 165 3.45 2.03 -22.48
C TYR A 165 2.77 0.84 -21.79
N HIS A 166 3.35 0.31 -20.71
CA HIS A 166 2.75 -0.77 -19.94
C HIS A 166 1.43 -0.32 -19.29
N TRP A 167 1.38 0.88 -18.74
CA TRP A 167 0.15 1.40 -18.13
C TRP A 167 -0.95 1.71 -19.16
N GLU A 168 -0.60 2.19 -20.35
CA GLU A 168 -1.56 2.37 -21.45
C GLU A 168 -2.14 1.01 -21.89
N MET A 169 -1.30 -0.02 -22.01
CA MET A 169 -1.73 -1.38 -22.32
C MET A 169 -2.73 -1.90 -21.29
N TRP A 170 -2.42 -1.81 -19.99
CA TRP A 170 -3.32 -2.23 -18.92
C TRP A 170 -4.59 -1.39 -18.86
N GLY A 171 -4.50 -0.07 -19.00
CA GLY A 171 -5.66 0.82 -19.06
C GLY A 171 -6.61 0.45 -20.20
N LYS A 172 -6.08 0.18 -21.40
CA LYS A 172 -6.83 -0.25 -22.57
C LYS A 172 -7.50 -1.61 -22.35
N ARG A 173 -6.80 -2.57 -21.72
CA ARG A 173 -7.35 -3.91 -21.46
C ARG A 173 -8.58 -3.87 -20.56
N PHE A 174 -8.59 -2.98 -19.60
CA PHE A 174 -9.69 -2.82 -18.66
C PHE A 174 -10.58 -1.59 -18.92
N ALA A 175 -10.57 -1.04 -20.16
CA ALA A 175 -11.26 0.19 -20.52
C ALA A 175 -12.76 0.20 -20.17
N THR A 176 -13.42 -0.96 -20.24
CA THR A 176 -14.86 -1.13 -19.96
C THR A 176 -15.14 -1.53 -18.51
N VAL A 177 -14.13 -1.78 -17.70
CA VAL A 177 -14.30 -2.20 -16.31
C VAL A 177 -14.47 -0.96 -15.43
N SER A 178 -15.51 -0.96 -14.61
CA SER A 178 -15.80 0.14 -13.70
C SER A 178 -14.68 0.32 -12.65
N SER A 179 -14.34 1.57 -12.32
CA SER A 179 -13.45 1.93 -11.23
C SER A 179 -13.88 1.41 -9.83
N LYS A 180 -15.14 0.96 -9.70
CA LYS A 180 -15.60 0.24 -8.50
C LYS A 180 -15.06 -1.18 -8.41
N LYS A 181 -14.56 -1.75 -9.50
CA LYS A 181 -14.07 -3.13 -9.59
C LYS A 181 -12.56 -3.24 -9.83
N ILE A 182 -11.93 -2.17 -10.35
CA ILE A 182 -10.50 -2.15 -10.64
C ILE A 182 -9.86 -0.82 -10.28
N SER A 183 -8.62 -0.87 -9.81
CA SER A 183 -7.72 0.27 -9.64
C SER A 183 -6.32 -0.05 -10.15
N PHE A 184 -5.55 1.00 -10.44
CA PHE A 184 -4.22 0.95 -11.02
C PHE A 184 -3.24 1.57 -10.03
N ASP A 185 -2.46 0.73 -9.37
CA ASP A 185 -1.46 1.12 -8.37
C ASP A 185 -0.09 1.20 -9.03
N LEU A 186 0.40 2.43 -9.23
CA LEU A 186 1.41 2.78 -10.22
C LEU A 186 2.73 2.01 -10.10
N VAL A 187 3.47 2.22 -9.03
CA VAL A 187 4.78 1.59 -8.81
C VAL A 187 4.99 1.32 -7.33
N ASN A 188 5.43 0.12 -7.03
CA ASN A 188 5.63 -0.32 -5.65
C ASN A 188 6.77 0.42 -4.95
N GLU A 189 6.49 0.96 -3.77
CA GLU A 189 7.49 1.45 -2.80
C GLU A 189 8.59 2.34 -3.37
N PRO A 190 8.25 3.46 -4.01
CA PRO A 190 9.20 4.33 -4.70
C PRO A 190 10.27 4.89 -3.75
N LEU A 191 11.52 4.73 -4.17
CA LEU A 191 12.71 5.32 -3.56
C LEU A 191 13.85 5.38 -4.59
N MET A 192 14.89 6.15 -4.29
CA MET A 192 16.13 6.16 -5.06
C MET A 192 17.15 5.23 -4.41
N LYS A 193 17.83 4.42 -5.22
CA LYS A 193 18.98 3.61 -4.81
C LYS A 193 20.25 4.14 -5.47
N GLU A 194 21.38 4.13 -4.76
CA GLU A 194 22.69 4.42 -5.36
C GLU A 194 23.07 3.32 -6.37
N VAL A 195 22.81 2.05 -6.01
CA VAL A 195 23.03 0.87 -6.87
C VAL A 195 21.71 0.11 -7.00
N MET A 196 21.09 0.15 -8.18
CA MET A 196 19.73 -0.34 -8.42
C MET A 196 19.51 -1.80 -8.05
N ASN A 197 20.45 -2.70 -8.37
CA ASN A 197 20.31 -4.14 -8.11
C ASN A 197 20.98 -4.60 -6.80
N ASP A 198 21.36 -3.67 -5.93
CA ASP A 198 21.86 -4.00 -4.59
C ASP A 198 20.72 -3.86 -3.57
N GLN A 199 20.38 -4.95 -2.89
CA GLN A 199 19.35 -4.98 -1.85
C GLN A 199 19.67 -4.05 -0.68
N PHE A 200 20.94 -3.91 -0.33
CA PHE A 200 21.43 -3.11 0.79
C PHE A 200 22.05 -1.79 0.36
N SER A 201 21.78 -1.35 -0.89
CA SER A 201 22.21 -0.04 -1.37
C SER A 201 21.67 1.07 -0.48
N LYS A 202 22.44 2.13 -0.34
CA LYS A 202 21.97 3.36 0.27
C LYS A 202 20.78 3.93 -0.53
N THR A 203 19.78 4.38 0.20
CA THR A 203 18.50 4.85 -0.36
C THR A 203 18.20 6.29 0.04
N SER A 204 17.38 6.95 -0.77
CA SER A 204 16.83 8.27 -0.48
C SER A 204 15.41 8.38 -1.06
N ALA A 205 14.66 9.40 -0.63
CA ALA A 205 13.37 9.71 -1.25
C ALA A 205 13.53 10.11 -2.72
N VAL A 206 12.57 9.75 -3.55
CA VAL A 206 12.45 10.30 -4.92
C VAL A 206 12.13 11.80 -4.79
N PRO A 207 12.84 12.71 -5.49
CA PRO A 207 12.48 14.12 -5.47
C PRO A 207 11.03 14.34 -5.89
N GLY A 208 10.26 15.15 -5.14
CA GLY A 208 8.82 15.30 -5.33
C GLY A 208 8.43 15.70 -6.76
N ALA A 209 9.19 16.61 -7.39
CA ALA A 209 8.97 17.01 -8.80
C ALA A 209 9.17 15.85 -9.78
N VAL A 210 10.14 14.95 -9.53
CA VAL A 210 10.39 13.76 -10.35
C VAL A 210 9.24 12.78 -10.18
N TYR A 211 8.84 12.50 -8.92
CA TYR A 211 7.71 11.62 -8.64
C TYR A 211 6.43 12.14 -9.29
N ARG A 212 6.13 13.43 -9.14
CA ARG A 212 4.97 14.07 -9.79
C ARG A 212 4.97 13.87 -11.31
N LYS A 213 6.12 14.10 -11.98
CA LYS A 213 6.24 13.87 -13.43
C LYS A 213 5.86 12.44 -13.81
N VAL A 214 6.42 11.45 -13.11
CA VAL A 214 6.19 10.02 -13.37
C VAL A 214 4.72 9.65 -13.10
N ALA A 215 4.17 10.06 -11.95
CA ALA A 215 2.80 9.73 -11.57
C ALA A 215 1.75 10.33 -12.54
N ILE A 216 1.93 11.59 -12.96
CA ILE A 216 1.03 12.24 -13.92
C ILE A 216 1.10 11.57 -15.29
N ALA A 217 2.30 11.26 -15.78
CA ALA A 217 2.47 10.61 -17.08
C ALA A 217 1.79 9.23 -17.10
N ALA A 218 2.01 8.41 -16.08
CA ALA A 218 1.39 7.10 -15.95
C ALA A 218 -0.15 7.18 -15.79
N ALA A 219 -0.65 8.07 -14.92
CA ALA A 219 -2.08 8.28 -14.76
C ALA A 219 -2.75 8.74 -16.06
N SER A 220 -2.08 9.61 -16.83
CA SER A 220 -2.55 10.06 -18.14
C SER A 220 -2.59 8.89 -19.13
N ALA A 221 -1.56 8.02 -19.15
CA ALA A 221 -1.54 6.83 -20.01
C ALA A 221 -2.69 5.87 -19.70
N ILE A 222 -2.95 5.59 -18.41
CA ILE A 222 -4.08 4.77 -17.95
C ILE A 222 -5.41 5.37 -18.41
N ARG A 223 -5.58 6.68 -18.25
CA ARG A 223 -6.85 7.40 -18.51
C ARG A 223 -7.12 7.71 -19.98
N LYS A 224 -6.19 7.42 -20.89
CA LYS A 224 -6.44 7.53 -22.35
C LYS A 224 -7.64 6.69 -22.81
N SER A 225 -7.79 5.51 -22.23
CA SER A 225 -8.86 4.57 -22.63
C SER A 225 -10.15 4.73 -21.82
N ASN A 226 -10.04 5.22 -20.58
CA ASN A 226 -11.17 5.50 -19.70
C ASN A 226 -10.76 6.56 -18.66
N PRO A 227 -11.30 7.80 -18.75
CA PRO A 227 -10.93 8.91 -17.85
C PRO A 227 -11.30 8.66 -16.38
N ASP A 228 -12.26 7.74 -16.13
CA ASP A 228 -12.74 7.42 -14.78
C ASP A 228 -11.91 6.34 -14.07
N HIS A 229 -10.85 5.83 -14.70
CA HIS A 229 -9.97 4.86 -14.06
C HIS A 229 -9.39 5.40 -12.76
N LEU A 230 -9.57 4.62 -11.68
CA LEU A 230 -9.02 4.90 -10.38
C LEU A 230 -7.52 4.59 -10.35
N VAL A 231 -6.72 5.60 -10.08
CA VAL A 231 -5.27 5.50 -9.97
C VAL A 231 -4.85 5.68 -8.52
N ILE A 232 -3.94 4.83 -8.06
CA ILE A 232 -3.33 4.85 -6.73
C ILE A 232 -1.82 4.98 -6.89
N ALA A 233 -1.17 5.74 -6.03
CA ALA A 233 0.28 5.89 -6.00
C ALA A 233 0.82 5.54 -4.61
N ASP A 234 1.80 4.66 -4.54
CA ASP A 234 2.47 4.36 -3.29
C ASP A 234 3.22 5.58 -2.75
N GLY A 235 3.20 5.75 -1.44
CA GLY A 235 3.96 6.80 -0.78
C GLY A 235 5.46 6.70 -1.04
N ASN A 236 6.13 7.83 -0.94
CA ASN A 236 7.58 7.92 -1.12
C ASN A 236 8.35 7.21 0.00
N SER A 237 9.65 6.99 -0.19
CA SER A 237 10.53 6.33 0.77
C SER A 237 10.00 4.95 1.19
N GLY A 238 9.66 4.11 0.20
CA GLY A 238 9.13 2.77 0.46
C GLY A 238 7.72 2.76 1.05
N GLY A 239 6.87 3.72 0.67
CA GLY A 239 5.49 3.81 1.15
C GLY A 239 5.34 4.48 2.53
N SER A 240 6.43 5.03 3.09
CA SER A 240 6.42 5.63 4.43
C SER A 240 5.94 7.08 4.46
N ASN A 241 6.10 7.82 3.36
CA ASN A 241 5.83 9.25 3.31
C ASN A 241 4.75 9.60 2.27
N VAL A 242 3.83 10.46 2.64
CA VAL A 242 2.85 11.04 1.71
C VAL A 242 3.53 11.83 0.59
N ILE A 243 2.89 11.92 -0.56
CA ILE A 243 3.38 12.69 -1.71
C ILE A 243 2.48 13.91 -1.90
N LYS A 244 2.92 15.04 -1.34
CA LYS A 244 2.15 16.29 -1.39
C LYS A 244 2.02 16.83 -2.81
N GLU A 245 3.00 16.55 -3.65
CA GLU A 245 3.11 17.04 -5.01
C GLU A 245 2.06 16.49 -5.98
N ILE A 246 1.29 15.44 -5.60
CA ILE A 246 0.23 14.87 -6.44
C ILE A 246 -1.17 15.03 -5.87
N THR A 247 -1.34 15.78 -4.79
CA THR A 247 -2.65 15.92 -4.11
C THR A 247 -3.70 16.62 -4.95
N ASP A 248 -3.30 17.35 -5.99
CA ASP A 248 -4.13 18.05 -6.97
C ASP A 248 -4.48 17.20 -8.23
N GLN A 249 -4.07 15.91 -8.27
CA GLN A 249 -4.10 15.11 -9.51
C GLN A 249 -5.20 14.05 -9.59
N ASN A 250 -6.14 14.01 -8.66
CA ASN A 250 -7.13 12.94 -8.55
C ASN A 250 -6.47 11.55 -8.56
N ILE A 251 -5.37 11.41 -7.82
CA ILE A 251 -4.63 10.16 -7.59
C ILE A 251 -4.72 9.87 -6.10
N ALA A 252 -5.25 8.69 -5.74
CA ALA A 252 -5.25 8.21 -4.37
C ALA A 252 -3.83 7.79 -3.96
N GLN A 253 -3.56 7.71 -2.66
CA GLN A 253 -2.24 7.31 -2.19
C GLN A 253 -2.29 6.05 -1.33
N SER A 254 -1.20 5.30 -1.33
CA SER A 254 -1.07 4.04 -0.59
C SER A 254 0.06 4.13 0.43
N CYS A 255 -0.27 3.85 1.70
CA CYS A 255 0.70 3.73 2.79
C CYS A 255 1.12 2.28 3.01
N ARG A 256 2.02 2.07 3.99
CA ARG A 256 2.49 0.75 4.43
C ARG A 256 2.22 0.52 5.91
N GLY A 257 1.90 -0.73 6.25
CA GLY A 257 1.66 -1.19 7.61
C GLY A 257 2.79 -2.07 8.13
N TYR A 258 4.05 -1.56 8.07
CA TYR A 258 5.24 -2.33 8.45
C TYR A 258 6.09 -1.68 9.55
N PHE A 259 5.80 -0.45 9.94
CA PHE A 259 6.59 0.22 10.98
C PHE A 259 6.21 -0.28 12.40
N PRO A 260 7.21 -0.55 13.26
CA PRO A 260 8.65 -0.55 13.01
C PRO A 260 9.13 -1.86 12.37
N HIS A 261 10.09 -1.78 11.45
CA HIS A 261 10.64 -2.96 10.77
C HIS A 261 11.28 -3.98 11.72
N TYR A 262 11.72 -3.59 12.91
CA TYR A 262 12.16 -4.49 13.97
C TYR A 262 11.11 -5.51 14.39
N ILE A 263 9.81 -5.20 14.19
CA ILE A 263 8.70 -6.11 14.45
C ILE A 263 8.27 -6.79 13.16
N SER A 264 7.84 -6.00 12.17
CA SER A 264 7.23 -6.55 10.96
C SER A 264 8.17 -7.41 10.11
N HIS A 265 9.48 -7.17 10.20
CA HIS A 265 10.52 -7.86 9.42
C HIS A 265 11.62 -8.47 10.31
N TYR A 266 11.31 -8.85 11.55
CA TYR A 266 12.29 -9.47 12.44
C TYR A 266 12.96 -10.67 11.76
N ARG A 267 14.31 -10.63 11.68
CA ARG A 267 15.14 -11.64 11.02
C ARG A 267 14.90 -11.84 9.51
N ALA A 268 14.21 -10.92 8.85
CA ALA A 268 14.03 -10.99 7.40
C ALA A 268 15.37 -10.77 6.66
N PRO A 269 15.80 -11.71 5.78
CA PRO A 269 17.14 -11.66 5.19
C PRO A 269 17.33 -10.52 4.17
N TRP A 270 16.26 -9.91 3.71
CA TRP A 270 16.32 -8.73 2.84
C TRP A 270 16.36 -7.41 3.60
N VAL A 271 16.14 -7.43 4.93
CA VAL A 271 16.23 -6.26 5.83
C VAL A 271 17.50 -6.33 6.67
N PHE A 272 17.86 -7.51 7.17
CA PHE A 272 19.03 -7.72 8.00
C PHE A 272 20.08 -8.53 7.24
N LYS A 273 21.27 -7.96 7.00
CA LYS A 273 22.41 -8.68 6.36
C LYS A 273 22.75 -9.97 7.11
N ASN A 274 22.70 -9.92 8.43
CA ASN A 274 22.76 -11.06 9.29
C ASN A 274 21.47 -11.11 10.13
N PRO A 275 20.55 -12.06 9.87
CA PRO A 275 19.29 -12.19 10.60
C PRO A 275 19.46 -12.37 12.12
N ASP A 276 20.59 -12.92 12.58
CA ASP A 276 20.85 -13.14 14.01
C ASP A 276 21.18 -11.84 14.76
N ASP A 277 21.57 -10.76 14.06
CA ASP A 277 21.80 -9.43 14.65
C ASP A 277 20.48 -8.66 14.87
N ALA A 278 19.34 -9.19 14.43
CA ALA A 278 18.05 -8.53 14.60
C ALA A 278 17.69 -8.43 16.08
N PRO A 279 17.42 -7.22 16.62
CA PRO A 279 17.03 -7.06 18.01
C PRO A 279 15.69 -7.76 18.29
N LYS A 280 15.58 -8.41 19.46
CA LYS A 280 14.37 -9.15 19.83
C LYS A 280 13.16 -8.23 19.85
N PRO A 281 12.08 -8.53 19.11
CA PRO A 281 10.90 -7.70 19.05
C PRO A 281 10.09 -7.80 20.35
N VAL A 282 9.52 -6.68 20.76
CA VAL A 282 8.59 -6.56 21.88
C VAL A 282 7.56 -5.48 21.56
N TRP A 283 6.31 -5.64 21.99
CA TRP A 283 5.26 -4.64 21.77
C TRP A 283 4.24 -4.57 22.91
N PRO A 284 3.91 -3.34 23.41
CA PRO A 284 4.76 -2.15 23.33
C PRO A 284 6.06 -2.34 24.10
N GLY A 285 7.10 -1.57 23.79
CA GLY A 285 8.36 -1.72 24.51
C GLY A 285 9.56 -1.00 23.89
N VAL A 286 10.75 -1.35 24.38
CA VAL A 286 12.01 -0.80 23.89
C VAL A 286 12.73 -1.84 23.02
N ILE A 287 13.05 -1.46 21.78
CA ILE A 287 13.79 -2.28 20.82
C ILE A 287 14.99 -1.47 20.37
N ASP A 288 16.19 -1.99 20.52
CA ASP A 288 17.46 -1.33 20.17
C ASP A 288 17.55 0.10 20.74
N GLY A 289 17.23 0.25 22.03
CA GLY A 289 17.27 1.53 22.74
C GLY A 289 16.18 2.54 22.39
N LYS A 290 15.25 2.20 21.47
CA LYS A 290 14.13 3.06 21.06
C LYS A 290 12.82 2.53 21.63
N SER A 291 12.03 3.43 22.19
CA SER A 291 10.67 3.10 22.66
C SER A 291 9.67 3.09 21.50
N PHE A 292 8.86 2.03 21.43
CA PHE A 292 7.78 1.87 20.46
C PHE A 292 6.46 1.57 21.17
N SER A 293 5.40 2.21 20.71
CA SER A 293 4.05 2.06 21.23
C SER A 293 3.01 2.45 20.17
N LYS A 294 1.72 2.27 20.44
CA LYS A 294 0.63 2.73 19.57
C LYS A 294 0.75 4.22 19.21
N LYS A 295 1.21 5.06 20.18
CA LYS A 295 1.42 6.50 19.93
C LYS A 295 2.39 6.77 18.78
N ASN A 296 3.47 5.99 18.67
CA ASN A 296 4.43 6.16 17.55
C ASN A 296 3.80 5.76 16.21
N LEU A 297 2.88 4.80 16.21
CA LEU A 297 2.10 4.46 15.00
C LEU A 297 1.14 5.59 14.65
N GLU A 298 0.42 6.15 15.63
CA GLU A 298 -0.47 7.30 15.42
C GLU A 298 0.29 8.51 14.83
N GLU A 299 1.45 8.82 15.36
CA GLU A 299 2.33 9.88 14.82
C GLU A 299 2.76 9.60 13.38
N LEU A 300 3.10 8.33 13.06
CA LEU A 300 3.47 7.91 11.71
C LEU A 300 2.32 8.05 10.70
N TYR A 301 1.09 7.67 11.11
CA TYR A 301 -0.07 7.72 10.23
C TYR A 301 -0.71 9.11 10.14
N GLN A 302 -0.36 10.05 11.01
CA GLN A 302 -0.95 11.40 11.02
C GLN A 302 -0.91 12.10 9.65
N PRO A 303 0.18 12.10 8.86
CA PRO A 303 0.19 12.70 7.52
C PRO A 303 -0.82 12.06 6.55
N TRP A 304 -1.04 10.74 6.66
CA TRP A 304 -2.01 10.00 5.86
C TRP A 304 -3.45 10.33 6.25
N ILE A 305 -3.69 10.46 7.56
CA ILE A 305 -4.98 10.90 8.10
C ILE A 305 -5.32 12.32 7.63
N GLU A 306 -4.33 13.20 7.55
CA GLU A 306 -4.53 14.56 7.01
C GLU A 306 -4.89 14.54 5.51
N LEU A 307 -4.36 13.61 4.70
CA LEU A 307 -4.81 13.42 3.32
C LEU A 307 -6.29 13.01 3.26
N VAL A 308 -6.70 12.06 4.11
CA VAL A 308 -8.11 11.63 4.21
C VAL A 308 -9.02 12.83 4.56
N LYS A 309 -8.62 13.66 5.52
CA LYS A 309 -9.36 14.88 5.89
C LYS A 309 -9.47 15.90 4.75
N GLN A 310 -8.49 15.91 3.84
CA GLN A 310 -8.52 16.74 2.63
C GLN A 310 -9.35 16.13 1.50
N GLY A 311 -9.99 14.98 1.70
CA GLY A 311 -10.77 14.28 0.69
C GLY A 311 -9.94 13.50 -0.32
N ILE A 312 -8.66 13.23 -0.02
CA ILE A 312 -7.78 12.40 -0.85
C ILE A 312 -7.92 10.95 -0.39
N GLY A 313 -8.11 10.04 -1.34
CA GLY A 313 -8.20 8.61 -1.06
C GLY A 313 -6.90 8.05 -0.50
N VAL A 314 -6.96 7.30 0.60
CA VAL A 314 -5.82 6.59 1.20
C VAL A 314 -6.17 5.13 1.43
N HIS A 315 -5.25 4.24 1.09
CA HIS A 315 -5.32 2.80 1.34
C HIS A 315 -3.98 2.29 1.88
N CYS A 316 -3.98 1.30 2.75
CA CYS A 316 -2.76 0.61 3.18
C CYS A 316 -2.53 -0.59 2.25
N GLY A 317 -1.79 -0.38 1.15
CA GLY A 317 -1.62 -1.38 0.07
C GLY A 317 -0.86 -2.62 0.50
N GLU A 318 -0.01 -2.50 1.54
CA GLU A 318 0.68 -3.64 2.14
C GLU A 318 0.82 -3.46 3.65
N CYS A 319 0.58 -4.54 4.39
CA CYS A 319 0.79 -4.64 5.84
C CYS A 319 1.01 -6.10 6.24
N GLY A 320 1.44 -6.32 7.49
CA GLY A 320 1.62 -7.67 8.01
C GLY A 320 3.00 -7.89 8.63
N CYS A 321 3.35 -9.14 8.85
CA CYS A 321 4.52 -9.48 9.63
C CYS A 321 5.18 -10.77 9.15
N TRP A 322 6.50 -10.71 8.97
CA TRP A 322 7.34 -11.86 8.63
C TRP A 322 7.23 -12.97 9.66
N LYS A 323 7.23 -14.20 9.21
CA LYS A 323 6.96 -15.41 10.01
C LYS A 323 7.89 -15.63 11.23
N GLU A 324 9.08 -15.04 11.25
CA GLU A 324 10.02 -15.21 12.36
C GLU A 324 9.71 -14.30 13.57
N THR A 325 8.83 -13.31 13.41
CA THR A 325 8.38 -12.49 14.55
C THR A 325 7.49 -13.33 15.46
N PRO A 326 7.73 -13.34 16.79
CA PRO A 326 6.86 -14.06 17.72
C PRO A 326 5.40 -13.70 17.54
N HIS A 327 4.52 -14.71 17.44
CA HIS A 327 3.13 -14.54 17.05
C HIS A 327 2.33 -13.61 17.97
N GLU A 328 2.55 -13.70 19.28
CA GLU A 328 1.87 -12.82 20.24
C GLU A 328 2.29 -11.35 20.09
N VAL A 329 3.57 -11.10 19.83
CA VAL A 329 4.08 -9.73 19.55
C VAL A 329 3.47 -9.21 18.24
N PHE A 330 3.42 -10.06 17.21
CA PHE A 330 2.79 -9.72 15.94
C PHE A 330 1.33 -9.34 16.13
N LEU A 331 0.53 -10.18 16.79
CA LEU A 331 -0.90 -9.92 16.96
C LEU A 331 -1.16 -8.64 17.78
N ALA A 332 -0.38 -8.38 18.83
CA ALA A 332 -0.52 -7.18 19.64
C ALA A 332 -0.19 -5.91 18.84
N TRP A 333 0.96 -5.90 18.16
CA TRP A 333 1.38 -4.79 17.32
C TRP A 333 0.43 -4.54 16.14
N PHE A 334 0.07 -5.62 15.44
CA PHE A 334 -0.77 -5.51 14.26
C PHE A 334 -2.20 -5.10 14.59
N GLY A 335 -2.68 -5.50 15.77
CA GLY A 335 -3.96 -5.02 16.30
C GLY A 335 -3.98 -3.49 16.42
N ASP A 336 -2.92 -2.88 16.96
CA ASP A 336 -2.81 -1.41 17.06
C ASP A 336 -2.71 -0.74 15.67
N VAL A 337 -2.02 -1.35 14.70
CA VAL A 337 -2.00 -0.86 13.30
C VAL A 337 -3.40 -0.87 12.71
N LEU A 338 -4.12 -1.99 12.82
CA LEU A 338 -5.46 -2.15 12.27
C LEU A 338 -6.48 -1.25 12.98
N ASP A 339 -6.36 -1.03 14.30
CA ASP A 339 -7.18 -0.04 15.03
C ASP A 339 -7.07 1.34 14.38
N ILE A 340 -5.82 1.85 14.19
CA ILE A 340 -5.57 3.17 13.61
C ILE A 340 -6.14 3.28 12.20
N LEU A 341 -5.94 2.27 11.35
CA LEU A 341 -6.47 2.25 9.99
C LEU A 341 -8.00 2.28 9.99
N THR A 342 -8.63 1.45 10.84
CA THR A 342 -10.09 1.34 10.95
C THR A 342 -10.72 2.63 11.45
N GLU A 343 -10.18 3.23 12.52
CA GLU A 343 -10.66 4.49 13.09
C GLU A 343 -10.64 5.64 12.07
N ASN A 344 -9.71 5.59 11.11
CA ASN A 344 -9.54 6.61 10.07
C ASN A 344 -10.11 6.20 8.71
N GLN A 345 -10.94 5.15 8.64
CA GLN A 345 -11.58 4.67 7.41
C GLN A 345 -10.57 4.30 6.30
N ILE A 346 -9.36 3.89 6.66
CA ILE A 346 -8.34 3.43 5.73
C ILE A 346 -8.46 1.91 5.60
N GLY A 347 -8.66 1.43 4.38
CA GLY A 347 -8.64 0.00 4.07
C GLY A 347 -7.22 -0.55 4.03
N TYR A 348 -7.09 -1.88 3.97
CA TYR A 348 -5.77 -2.52 3.98
C TYR A 348 -5.72 -3.79 3.12
N ALA A 349 -4.52 -4.15 2.67
CA ALA A 349 -4.23 -5.45 2.06
C ALA A 349 -3.07 -6.13 2.79
N LEU A 350 -3.35 -7.28 3.42
CA LEU A 350 -2.32 -8.08 4.06
C LEU A 350 -1.29 -8.56 3.04
N TRP A 351 -0.04 -8.49 3.35
CA TRP A 351 1.03 -9.13 2.60
C TRP A 351 1.39 -10.44 3.29
N ASN A 352 0.92 -11.61 2.82
CA ASN A 352 0.08 -11.91 1.67
C ASN A 352 -1.11 -12.81 2.09
N PHE A 353 -1.87 -13.37 1.14
CA PHE A 353 -2.93 -14.32 1.46
C PHE A 353 -2.34 -15.66 1.92
N ARG A 354 -1.39 -16.20 1.16
CA ARG A 354 -0.75 -17.49 1.40
C ARG A 354 0.77 -17.35 1.34
N GLY A 355 1.48 -17.86 2.35
CA GLY A 355 2.94 -17.82 2.44
C GLY A 355 3.43 -17.05 3.66
N ASP A 356 4.68 -16.64 3.67
CA ASP A 356 5.47 -16.25 4.85
C ASP A 356 4.92 -15.10 5.71
N PHE A 357 4.02 -14.29 5.21
CA PHE A 357 3.25 -13.26 5.92
C PHE A 357 1.76 -13.61 5.99
N GLY A 358 1.37 -14.70 5.35
CA GLY A 358 -0.02 -15.02 5.04
C GLY A 358 -0.83 -15.55 6.21
N VAL A 359 -2.14 -15.44 6.04
CA VAL A 359 -3.12 -16.08 6.93
C VAL A 359 -3.16 -17.61 6.70
N LEU A 360 -2.79 -18.06 5.52
CA LEU A 360 -2.62 -19.47 5.17
C LEU A 360 -1.15 -19.81 4.92
N ASP A 361 -0.73 -20.97 5.37
CA ASP A 361 0.58 -21.59 5.10
C ASP A 361 1.79 -20.72 5.44
N SER A 362 1.68 -19.88 6.47
CA SER A 362 2.74 -18.91 6.84
C SER A 362 4.04 -19.58 7.31
N GLY A 363 3.99 -20.83 7.77
CA GLY A 363 5.16 -21.55 8.26
C GLY A 363 5.71 -21.04 9.60
N ARG A 364 4.93 -20.27 10.36
CA ARG A 364 5.28 -19.86 11.74
C ARG A 364 5.42 -21.08 12.63
N LYS A 365 6.40 -21.09 13.52
CA LYS A 365 6.70 -22.21 14.41
C LYS A 365 5.91 -22.18 15.72
N ASP A 366 5.37 -21.02 16.07
CA ASP A 366 4.69 -20.69 17.32
C ASP A 366 3.17 -20.51 17.15
N VAL A 367 2.59 -21.02 16.04
CA VAL A 367 1.16 -21.01 15.73
C VAL A 367 0.61 -22.44 15.77
N GLN A 368 -0.49 -22.63 16.49
CA GLN A 368 -1.33 -23.81 16.38
C GLN A 368 -2.28 -23.61 15.19
N TYR A 369 -1.96 -24.26 14.07
CA TYR A 369 -2.75 -24.16 12.86
C TYR A 369 -4.02 -25.01 12.91
N GLU A 370 -5.07 -24.51 12.27
CA GLU A 370 -6.27 -25.26 11.92
C GLU A 370 -6.14 -25.80 10.48
N ASP A 371 -6.64 -26.99 10.20
CA ASP A 371 -6.77 -27.46 8.82
C ASP A 371 -7.90 -26.71 8.11
N TRP A 372 -7.57 -26.08 6.99
CA TRP A 372 -8.52 -25.39 6.13
C TRP A 372 -8.38 -25.91 4.70
N HIS A 373 -9.16 -26.95 4.38
CA HIS A 373 -9.12 -27.60 3.06
C HIS A 373 -7.72 -28.03 2.63
N GLY A 374 -6.92 -28.54 3.56
CA GLY A 374 -5.54 -28.98 3.34
C GLY A 374 -4.49 -27.87 3.45
N HIS A 375 -4.89 -26.64 3.80
CA HIS A 375 -4.01 -25.50 4.14
C HIS A 375 -3.91 -25.32 5.65
N LYS A 376 -2.79 -24.77 6.08
CA LYS A 376 -2.54 -24.42 7.50
C LYS A 376 -3.04 -23.00 7.79
N LEU A 377 -4.23 -22.89 8.40
CA LEU A 377 -4.85 -21.60 8.75
C LEU A 377 -4.38 -21.09 10.10
N ASP A 378 -3.90 -19.87 10.16
CA ASP A 378 -3.72 -19.10 11.40
C ASP A 378 -5.05 -18.46 11.80
N ARG A 379 -5.80 -19.16 12.66
CA ARG A 379 -7.14 -18.73 13.11
C ARG A 379 -7.08 -17.41 13.88
N LYS A 380 -6.12 -17.23 14.78
CA LYS A 380 -6.00 -15.99 15.57
C LYS A 380 -5.74 -14.76 14.68
N MET A 381 -4.91 -14.92 13.67
CA MET A 381 -4.66 -13.88 12.68
C MET A 381 -5.92 -13.58 11.85
N LEU A 382 -6.61 -14.61 11.37
CA LEU A 382 -7.87 -14.42 10.62
C LEU A 382 -8.91 -13.69 11.47
N ASP A 383 -9.08 -14.07 12.72
CA ASP A 383 -10.05 -13.44 13.63
C ASP A 383 -9.69 -11.97 13.90
N LEU A 384 -8.39 -11.67 14.05
CA LEU A 384 -7.91 -10.30 14.15
C LEU A 384 -8.27 -9.48 12.90
N LEU A 385 -7.99 -10.00 11.70
CA LEU A 385 -8.31 -9.34 10.43
C LEU A 385 -9.83 -9.13 10.26
N LYS A 386 -10.66 -10.10 10.62
CA LYS A 386 -12.13 -10.02 10.52
C LYS A 386 -12.73 -8.99 11.48
N LYS A 387 -12.12 -8.79 12.64
CA LYS A 387 -12.57 -7.81 13.64
C LYS A 387 -12.43 -6.37 13.13
N HIS A 388 -11.45 -6.13 12.31
CA HIS A 388 -11.12 -4.81 11.75
C HIS A 388 -11.55 -4.67 10.29
#